data_b8c533910b7b56d6a6bf7332e8e369fe
#
_entry.id   b8c533910b7b56d6a6bf7332e8e369fe
#
_cell.length_a   1.000
_cell.length_b   1.000
_cell.length_c   1.000
_cell.angle_alpha   90.00
_cell.angle_beta   90.00
_cell.angle_gamma   90.00
#
_symmetry.space_group_name_H-M   'P 1'
#
loop_
_entity.id
_entity.type
_entity.pdbx_description
1 polymer ?
#
loop_
_entity_poly.entity_id
_entity_poly.type
_entity_poly.pdbx_seq_one_letter_code
_entity_poly.pdbx_strand_id
1 'polypeptide(L)'
;MAKKVDKVVKLQIPAGKANPAPPVGPALGQAGVNIMGFCKEFNARTQDQAGLIIPVEISVYEDRSFTFITKTPPAPVLLKKAAGIEKGSGEPNRTKVATVTKDQVREIANSKMQDLNAADEEAAMRIIEGTARSMGIVVE
;
A
#
# COMPACT_ATOMS: atom_id res chain seq x y z
N MET A 1 21.42 8.75 -20.55
CA MET A 1 21.75 7.35 -20.24
C MET A 1 20.97 6.89 -19.02
N ALA A 2 20.48 5.67 -19.04
CA ALA A 2 19.79 5.09 -17.88
C ALA A 2 20.83 4.82 -16.77
N LYS A 3 20.56 5.31 -15.57
CA LYS A 3 21.39 5.04 -14.40
C LYS A 3 21.18 3.60 -13.95
N LYS A 4 22.23 2.98 -13.47
CA LYS A 4 22.15 1.61 -12.96
C LYS A 4 21.57 1.63 -11.55
N VAL A 5 20.55 0.81 -11.32
CA VAL A 5 19.96 0.66 -9.99
C VAL A 5 20.88 -0.16 -9.11
N ASP A 6 21.29 0.42 -7.98
CA ASP A 6 22.12 -0.26 -6.99
C ASP A 6 21.25 -1.07 -6.00
N LYS A 7 20.20 -0.43 -5.49
CA LYS A 7 19.31 -1.05 -4.51
C LYS A 7 17.85 -0.66 -4.77
N VAL A 8 16.95 -1.52 -4.38
CA VAL A 8 15.51 -1.23 -4.36
C VAL A 8 15.01 -1.41 -2.94
N VAL A 9 14.38 -0.37 -2.40
CA VAL A 9 13.82 -0.38 -1.04
C VAL A 9 12.30 -0.31 -1.17
N LYS A 10 11.61 -1.22 -0.49
CA LYS A 10 10.13 -1.26 -0.46
C LYS A 10 9.65 -0.93 0.94
N LEU A 11 8.79 0.08 1.05
CA LEU A 11 8.26 0.56 2.32
C LEU A 11 6.76 0.78 2.22
N GLN A 12 6.09 0.75 3.37
CA GLN A 12 4.71 1.16 3.51
C GLN A 12 4.67 2.34 4.48
N ILE A 13 4.21 3.49 4.00
CA ILE A 13 4.25 4.74 4.74
C ILE A 13 2.86 5.37 4.72
N PRO A 14 2.36 5.88 5.87
CA PRO A 14 1.11 6.63 5.87
C PRO A 14 1.21 7.85 4.97
N ALA A 15 0.21 8.06 4.12
CA ALA A 15 0.19 9.15 3.16
C ALA A 15 0.29 10.51 3.86
N GLY A 16 1.15 11.37 3.37
CA GLY A 16 1.38 12.70 3.90
C GLY A 16 2.09 12.75 5.26
N LYS A 17 2.54 11.60 5.78
CA LYS A 17 3.14 11.50 7.11
C LYS A 17 4.54 10.86 7.10
N ALA A 18 5.23 10.89 5.97
CA ALA A 18 6.60 10.40 5.93
C ALA A 18 7.52 11.29 6.77
N ASN A 19 8.35 10.69 7.58
CA ASN A 19 9.30 11.39 8.43
C ASN A 19 10.58 10.55 8.61
N PRO A 20 11.67 11.13 9.11
CA PRO A 20 12.93 10.41 9.30
C PRO A 20 12.91 9.33 10.40
N ALA A 21 11.83 9.23 11.14
CA ALA A 21 11.70 8.21 12.19
C ALA A 21 11.55 6.81 11.58
N PRO A 22 11.88 5.72 12.33
CA PRO A 22 11.64 4.37 11.85
C PRO A 22 10.19 4.16 11.38
N PRO A 23 9.95 3.35 10.33
CA PRO A 23 10.92 2.53 9.59
C PRO A 23 11.64 3.23 8.43
N VAL A 24 11.30 4.48 8.12
CA VAL A 24 11.81 5.19 6.93
C VAL A 24 13.29 5.54 7.08
N GLY A 25 13.66 6.14 8.20
CA GLY A 25 15.03 6.60 8.44
C GLY A 25 16.08 5.50 8.29
N PRO A 26 15.98 4.41 9.06
CA PRO A 26 16.96 3.32 8.97
C PRO A 26 17.05 2.68 7.59
N ALA A 27 15.91 2.46 6.92
CA ALA A 27 15.87 1.83 5.60
C ALA A 27 16.58 2.69 4.55
N LEU A 28 16.29 3.99 4.52
CA LEU A 28 16.89 4.91 3.56
C LEU A 28 18.34 5.28 3.94
N GLY A 29 18.62 5.35 5.23
CA GLY A 29 19.98 5.61 5.72
C GLY A 29 20.96 4.54 5.27
N GLN A 30 20.58 3.28 5.35
CA GLN A 30 21.39 2.17 4.88
C GLN A 30 21.62 2.21 3.36
N ALA A 31 20.65 2.73 2.63
CA ALA A 31 20.75 2.88 1.18
C ALA A 31 21.53 4.13 0.76
N GLY A 32 21.81 5.03 1.68
CA GLY A 32 22.53 6.26 1.41
C GLY A 32 21.71 7.35 0.72
N VAL A 33 20.39 7.30 0.89
CA VAL A 33 19.44 8.23 0.26
C VAL A 33 19.22 9.45 1.16
N ASN A 34 18.95 10.61 0.55
CA ASN A 34 18.57 11.81 1.27
C ASN A 34 17.13 11.62 1.84
N ILE A 35 17.06 11.30 3.12
CA ILE A 35 15.81 10.99 3.82
C ILE A 35 14.85 12.18 3.80
N MET A 36 15.34 13.37 4.11
CA MET A 36 14.50 14.57 4.15
C MET A 36 13.92 14.91 2.77
N GLY A 37 14.73 14.81 1.74
CA GLY A 37 14.29 15.02 0.36
C GLY A 37 13.19 14.05 -0.05
N PHE A 38 13.36 12.78 0.29
CA PHE A 38 12.36 11.75 0.04
C PHE A 38 11.05 12.04 0.79
N CYS A 39 11.12 12.30 2.08
CA CYS A 39 9.94 12.57 2.90
C CYS A 39 9.14 13.76 2.37
N LYS A 40 9.82 14.84 2.02
CA LYS A 40 9.18 16.03 1.47
C LYS A 40 8.45 15.75 0.16
N GLU A 41 9.10 15.05 -0.75
CA GLU A 41 8.53 14.71 -2.06
C GLU A 41 7.38 13.71 -1.93
N PHE A 42 7.53 12.68 -1.10
CA PHE A 42 6.48 11.71 -0.83
C PHE A 42 5.24 12.38 -0.24
N ASN A 43 5.43 13.22 0.77
CA ASN A 43 4.32 13.93 1.41
C ASN A 43 3.58 14.82 0.39
N ALA A 44 4.31 15.51 -0.48
CA ALA A 44 3.70 16.33 -1.52
C ALA A 44 2.85 15.50 -2.50
N ARG A 45 3.32 14.32 -2.88
CA ARG A 45 2.61 13.44 -3.82
C ARG A 45 1.42 12.72 -3.21
N THR A 46 1.40 12.52 -1.90
CA THR A 46 0.39 11.69 -1.23
C THR A 46 -0.58 12.48 -0.35
N GLN A 47 -0.54 13.82 -0.39
CA GLN A 47 -1.44 14.66 0.40
C GLN A 47 -2.92 14.34 0.18
N ASP A 48 -3.30 14.05 -1.06
CA ASP A 48 -4.69 13.74 -1.43
C ASP A 48 -5.17 12.40 -0.87
N GLN A 49 -4.25 11.56 -0.43
CA GLN A 49 -4.53 10.22 0.06
C GLN A 49 -4.30 10.10 1.57
N ALA A 50 -4.30 11.23 2.28
CA ALA A 50 -4.08 11.25 3.74
C ALA A 50 -5.03 10.27 4.46
N GLY A 51 -4.47 9.56 5.44
CA GLY A 51 -5.20 8.53 6.18
C GLY A 51 -5.09 7.13 5.62
N LEU A 52 -4.47 6.96 4.45
CA LEU A 52 -4.21 5.65 3.85
C LEU A 52 -2.72 5.32 3.97
N ILE A 53 -2.43 4.02 4.04
CA ILE A 53 -1.04 3.54 3.97
C ILE A 53 -0.71 3.33 2.49
N ILE A 54 0.37 3.94 2.03
CA ILE A 54 0.81 3.87 0.64
C ILE A 54 2.07 3.03 0.54
N PRO A 55 2.06 1.93 -0.23
CA PRO A 55 3.28 1.22 -0.55
C PRO A 55 4.14 2.06 -1.48
N VAL A 56 5.42 2.13 -1.19
CA VAL A 56 6.38 2.89 -1.97
C VAL A 56 7.54 1.98 -2.35
N GLU A 57 7.96 2.03 -3.60
CA GLU A 57 9.13 1.34 -4.09
C GLU A 57 10.16 2.38 -4.52
N ILE A 58 11.29 2.41 -3.82
CA ILE A 58 12.35 3.40 -4.02
C ILE A 58 13.52 2.71 -4.71
N SER A 59 13.88 3.21 -5.90
CA SER A 59 15.05 2.74 -6.63
C SER A 59 16.23 3.68 -6.34
N VAL A 60 17.27 3.14 -5.75
CA VAL A 60 18.49 3.88 -5.42
C VAL A 60 19.55 3.59 -6.48
N TYR A 61 20.14 4.62 -7.05
CA TYR A 61 21.14 4.52 -8.09
C TYR A 61 22.57 4.61 -7.52
N GLU A 62 23.54 4.22 -8.33
CA GLU A 62 24.96 4.19 -7.93
C GLU A 62 25.50 5.57 -7.50
N ASP A 63 24.95 6.65 -8.07
CA ASP A 63 25.33 8.03 -7.75
C ASP A 63 24.61 8.60 -6.51
N ARG A 64 23.90 7.73 -5.75
CA ARG A 64 23.09 8.08 -4.58
C ARG A 64 21.84 8.89 -4.89
N SER A 65 21.49 9.07 -6.15
CA SER A 65 20.21 9.60 -6.53
C SER A 65 19.14 8.52 -6.35
N PHE A 66 17.88 8.91 -6.29
CA PHE A 66 16.79 7.98 -6.13
C PHE A 66 15.59 8.41 -6.97
N THR A 67 14.79 7.42 -7.32
CA THR A 67 13.43 7.64 -7.84
C THR A 67 12.50 6.73 -7.05
N PHE A 68 11.25 7.11 -6.93
CA PHE A 68 10.29 6.27 -6.26
C PHE A 68 8.96 6.27 -7.00
N ILE A 69 8.25 5.17 -6.86
CA ILE A 69 6.89 5.03 -7.35
C ILE A 69 5.99 4.71 -6.17
N THR A 70 4.81 5.31 -6.15
CA THR A 70 3.77 5.00 -5.18
C THR A 70 2.79 4.06 -5.83
N LYS A 71 2.37 3.04 -5.10
CA LYS A 71 1.36 2.09 -5.54
C LYS A 71 0.04 2.40 -4.86
N THR A 72 -1.03 1.74 -5.32
CA THR A 72 -2.33 1.86 -4.65
C THR A 72 -2.24 1.30 -3.22
N PRO A 73 -3.08 1.79 -2.28
CA PRO A 73 -3.08 1.27 -0.91
C PRO A 73 -3.27 -0.26 -0.91
N PRO A 74 -2.69 -0.97 0.07
CA PRO A 74 -2.89 -2.42 0.17
C PRO A 74 -4.37 -2.77 0.30
N ALA A 75 -4.78 -3.90 -0.28
CA ALA A 75 -6.16 -4.37 -0.20
C ALA A 75 -6.68 -4.46 1.26
N PRO A 76 -5.89 -4.96 2.23
CA PRO A 76 -6.34 -4.98 3.62
C PRO A 76 -6.70 -3.61 4.18
N VAL A 77 -5.96 -2.57 3.84
CA VAL A 77 -6.23 -1.20 4.29
C VAL A 77 -7.55 -0.69 3.73
N LEU A 78 -7.77 -0.91 2.44
CA LEU A 78 -9.02 -0.51 1.78
C LEU A 78 -10.22 -1.28 2.33
N LEU A 79 -10.06 -2.58 2.57
CA LEU A 79 -11.10 -3.41 3.16
C LEU A 79 -11.46 -2.97 4.58
N LYS A 80 -10.48 -2.67 5.41
CA LYS A 80 -10.73 -2.17 6.77
C LYS A 80 -11.48 -0.84 6.74
N LYS A 81 -11.10 0.04 5.83
CA LYS A 81 -11.78 1.33 5.67
C LYS A 81 -13.23 1.14 5.21
N ALA A 82 -13.48 0.27 4.22
CA ALA A 82 -14.80 -0.02 3.72
C ALA A 82 -15.70 -0.68 4.78
N ALA A 83 -15.11 -1.56 5.58
CA ALA A 83 -15.82 -2.26 6.67
C ALA A 83 -15.98 -1.41 7.95
N GLY A 84 -15.27 -0.29 8.05
CA GLY A 84 -15.31 0.57 9.22
C GLY A 84 -14.60 0.01 10.44
N ILE A 85 -13.61 -0.86 10.26
CA ILE A 85 -12.84 -1.48 11.34
C ILE A 85 -11.37 -1.05 11.28
N GLU A 86 -10.71 -1.05 12.44
CA GLU A 86 -9.28 -0.70 12.52
C GLU A 86 -8.36 -1.91 12.38
N LYS A 87 -8.84 -3.08 12.75
CA LYS A 87 -8.04 -4.30 12.79
C LYS A 87 -8.83 -5.50 12.29
N GLY A 88 -8.16 -6.36 11.53
CA GLY A 88 -8.74 -7.63 11.10
C GLY A 88 -8.78 -8.66 12.23
N SER A 89 -9.41 -9.82 11.94
CA SER A 89 -9.52 -10.92 12.89
C SER A 89 -8.18 -11.62 13.09
N GLY A 90 -7.89 -12.00 14.32
CA GLY A 90 -6.77 -12.88 14.65
C GLY A 90 -7.06 -14.35 14.31
N GLU A 91 -8.33 -14.71 14.23
CA GLU A 91 -8.78 -16.07 13.87
C GLU A 91 -9.86 -15.98 12.77
N PRO A 92 -9.48 -15.62 11.52
CA PRO A 92 -10.45 -15.29 10.47
C PRO A 92 -11.36 -16.44 10.05
N ASN A 93 -10.92 -17.67 10.24
CA ASN A 93 -11.75 -18.84 9.92
C ASN A 93 -12.82 -19.14 10.98
N ARG A 94 -12.71 -18.55 12.16
CA ARG A 94 -13.64 -18.76 13.28
C ARG A 94 -14.39 -17.48 13.65
N THR A 95 -13.66 -16.37 13.75
CA THR A 95 -14.20 -15.08 14.20
C THR A 95 -14.30 -14.12 13.03
N LYS A 96 -15.52 -13.78 12.63
CA LYS A 96 -15.76 -12.74 11.61
C LYS A 96 -15.95 -11.40 12.32
N VAL A 97 -15.26 -10.36 11.84
CA VAL A 97 -15.26 -9.05 12.50
C VAL A 97 -16.08 -8.00 11.78
N ALA A 98 -16.37 -8.20 10.50
CA ALA A 98 -17.13 -7.23 9.70
C ALA A 98 -17.70 -7.88 8.44
N THR A 99 -18.56 -7.14 7.76
CA THR A 99 -19.16 -7.53 6.48
C THR A 99 -19.02 -6.37 5.51
N VAL A 100 -18.66 -6.67 4.26
CA VAL A 100 -18.65 -5.71 3.16
C VAL A 100 -19.56 -6.19 2.04
N THR A 101 -20.09 -5.28 1.24
CA THR A 101 -20.92 -5.61 0.09
C THR A 101 -20.07 -5.91 -1.13
N LYS A 102 -20.64 -6.60 -2.11
CA LYS A 102 -19.98 -6.84 -3.40
C LYS A 102 -19.66 -5.53 -4.12
N ASP A 103 -20.50 -4.51 -3.96
CA ASP A 103 -20.25 -3.20 -4.58
C ASP A 103 -19.00 -2.54 -3.99
N GLN A 104 -18.79 -2.65 -2.68
CA GLN A 104 -17.57 -2.15 -2.02
C GLN A 104 -16.34 -2.91 -2.51
N VAL A 105 -16.44 -4.23 -2.67
CA VAL A 105 -15.36 -5.04 -3.23
C VAL A 105 -15.05 -4.63 -4.68
N ARG A 106 -16.08 -4.34 -5.47
CA ARG A 106 -15.92 -3.88 -6.84
C ARG A 106 -15.18 -2.55 -6.92
N GLU A 107 -15.52 -1.59 -6.07
CA GLU A 107 -14.83 -0.31 -6.00
C GLU A 107 -13.36 -0.48 -5.66
N ILE A 108 -13.04 -1.33 -4.68
CA ILE A 108 -11.65 -1.63 -4.29
C ILE A 108 -10.92 -2.30 -5.46
N ALA A 109 -11.56 -3.26 -6.11
CA ALA A 109 -10.96 -3.96 -7.26
C ALA A 109 -10.65 -3.00 -8.41
N ASN A 110 -11.56 -2.10 -8.73
CA ASN A 110 -11.36 -1.11 -9.79
C ASN A 110 -10.23 -0.13 -9.44
N SER A 111 -10.13 0.28 -8.18
CA SER A 111 -9.06 1.16 -7.72
C SER A 111 -7.67 0.50 -7.84
N LYS A 112 -7.61 -0.82 -7.74
CA LYS A 112 -6.35 -1.57 -7.75
C LYS A 112 -6.06 -2.28 -9.06
N MET A 113 -6.92 -2.17 -10.09
CA MET A 113 -6.75 -2.90 -11.34
C MET A 113 -5.36 -2.73 -11.96
N GLN A 114 -4.79 -1.54 -11.86
CA GLN A 114 -3.46 -1.24 -12.39
C GLN A 114 -2.34 -2.04 -11.71
N ASP A 115 -2.55 -2.46 -10.45
CA ASP A 115 -1.56 -3.18 -9.64
C ASP A 115 -1.87 -4.68 -9.52
N LEU A 116 -3.06 -5.11 -9.93
CA LEU A 116 -3.50 -6.49 -9.81
C LEU A 116 -3.17 -7.30 -11.07
N ASN A 117 -2.80 -8.55 -10.87
CA ASN A 117 -2.65 -9.52 -11.94
C ASN A 117 -4.01 -10.19 -12.20
N ALA A 118 -4.94 -9.41 -12.73
CA ALA A 118 -6.30 -9.85 -13.01
C ALA A 118 -6.66 -9.54 -14.46
N ALA A 119 -7.31 -10.49 -15.13
CA ALA A 119 -7.70 -10.33 -16.53
C ALA A 119 -8.92 -9.41 -16.68
N ASP A 120 -9.83 -9.43 -15.71
CA ASP A 120 -11.06 -8.64 -15.73
C ASP A 120 -11.49 -8.23 -14.31
N GLU A 121 -12.58 -7.48 -14.22
CA GLU A 121 -13.13 -7.00 -12.96
C GLU A 121 -13.52 -8.13 -12.01
N GLU A 122 -14.14 -9.20 -12.51
CA GLU A 122 -14.53 -10.34 -11.69
C GLU A 122 -13.33 -11.04 -11.06
N ALA A 123 -12.26 -11.24 -11.83
CA ALA A 123 -11.02 -11.81 -11.34
C ALA A 123 -10.40 -10.94 -10.25
N ALA A 124 -10.41 -9.61 -10.45
CA ALA A 124 -9.94 -8.65 -9.45
C ALA A 124 -10.77 -8.73 -8.17
N MET A 125 -12.10 -8.81 -8.29
CA MET A 125 -13.00 -8.96 -7.15
C MET A 125 -12.71 -10.22 -6.35
N ARG A 126 -12.43 -11.34 -7.02
CA ARG A 126 -12.07 -12.61 -6.35
C ARG A 126 -10.79 -12.48 -5.55
N ILE A 127 -9.81 -11.77 -6.06
CA ILE A 127 -8.55 -11.50 -5.35
C ILE A 127 -8.84 -10.73 -4.06
N ILE A 128 -9.64 -9.67 -4.14
CA ILE A 128 -10.03 -8.86 -2.99
C ILE A 128 -10.88 -9.66 -1.99
N GLU A 129 -11.81 -10.47 -2.48
CA GLU A 129 -12.63 -11.34 -1.63
C GLU A 129 -11.77 -12.34 -0.85
N GLY A 130 -10.74 -12.91 -1.48
CA GLY A 130 -9.79 -13.80 -0.82
C GLY A 130 -9.05 -13.10 0.31
N THR A 131 -8.62 -11.85 0.10
CA THR A 131 -7.99 -11.05 1.13
C THR A 131 -8.97 -10.75 2.27
N ALA A 132 -10.20 -10.39 1.96
CA ALA A 132 -11.25 -10.15 2.96
C ALA A 132 -11.49 -11.39 3.81
N ARG A 133 -11.59 -12.55 3.19
CA ARG A 133 -11.74 -13.83 3.88
C ARG A 133 -10.60 -14.09 4.85
N SER A 134 -9.37 -13.79 4.45
CA SER A 134 -8.19 -13.96 5.31
C SER A 134 -8.17 -13.00 6.50
N MET A 135 -8.95 -11.92 6.44
CA MET A 135 -9.07 -10.93 7.51
C MET A 135 -10.30 -11.15 8.41
N GLY A 136 -11.11 -12.15 8.11
CA GLY A 136 -12.36 -12.36 8.83
C GLY A 136 -13.48 -11.42 8.43
N ILE A 137 -13.44 -10.90 7.21
CA ILE A 137 -14.47 -10.04 6.63
C ILE A 137 -15.32 -10.86 5.68
N VAL A 138 -16.64 -10.82 5.87
CA VAL A 138 -17.60 -11.52 5.04
C VAL A 138 -18.01 -10.62 3.88
N VAL A 139 -18.07 -11.18 2.66
CA VAL A 139 -18.54 -10.46 1.47
C VAL A 139 -19.97 -10.93 1.16
N GLU A 140 -20.90 -10.01 1.10
CA GLU A 140 -22.31 -10.27 0.78
C GLU A 140 -22.68 -9.85 -0.63
#